data_2c8e24a79826fe19a49305604ada281d
#
_entry.id   2c8e24a79826fe19a49305604ada281d
#
_cell.length_a   1.000
_cell.length_b   1.000
_cell.length_c   1.000
_cell.angle_alpha   90.00
_cell.angle_beta   90.00
_cell.angle_gamma   90.00
#
_symmetry.space_group_name_H-M   'P 1'
#
loop_
_entity.id
_entity.type
_entity.pdbx_description
1 polymer ?
#
loop_
_entity_poly.entity_id
_entity_poly.type
_entity_poly.pdbx_seq_one_letter_code
_entity_poly.pdbx_strand_id
1 'polypeptide(L)'
;AVSKEMLKEYLVVSKKSSNVTSIKPLTRGDDTLAFYVEYLNGWDIVSADTRIESVLATSDNPIDMASDKTPLEERFGGILDYIESVRESSQRSVSRLWSYIQMRVLSKSVVNTKSQRVARGIVSGMWVEDPDGPQTTSETIVIPHIITVKWGQNNNLWNFFMPMCPATNQKYYVGCGPVAVGEVIHHYRKSNSKNITIPRYAVFSNEMNQYPTFSNFSSCHWDSLAISLYDELERVDYTALFLSYLGQQMGVTLYPDKTSSTYPQIGNALTMYQLDYDYASSYNYTAINNNLRSGKPVIIVSEMYPIAYPDSIDHHAYIIDRYKDINLLTTITYNWVPDYQPTDWELQTLPEWRFNDRADGIERIEVTVSRREDTYFGMNWGYDNS
;
A
#
# COMPACT_ATOMS: atom_id res chain seq x y z
N ALA A 1 7.57 -21.86 6.24
CA ALA A 1 8.41 -21.54 5.08
C ALA A 1 7.78 -22.12 3.82
N VAL A 2 8.02 -21.48 2.70
CA VAL A 2 7.56 -21.92 1.37
C VAL A 2 8.56 -22.93 0.81
N SER A 3 8.09 -24.13 0.46
CA SER A 3 8.92 -25.16 -0.16
C SER A 3 9.10 -24.92 -1.67
N LYS A 4 10.07 -25.63 -2.29
CA LYS A 4 10.23 -25.58 -3.77
C LYS A 4 8.98 -26.07 -4.50
N GLU A 5 8.28 -27.05 -3.95
CA GLU A 5 7.03 -27.57 -4.49
C GLU A 5 5.91 -26.52 -4.43
N MET A 6 5.82 -25.81 -3.33
CA MET A 6 4.87 -24.70 -3.18
C MET A 6 5.15 -23.57 -4.17
N LEU A 7 6.42 -23.21 -4.38
CA LEU A 7 6.80 -22.20 -5.36
C LEU A 7 6.45 -22.65 -6.79
N LYS A 8 6.71 -23.91 -7.16
CA LYS A 8 6.30 -24.44 -8.46
C LYS A 8 4.79 -24.39 -8.64
N GLU A 9 4.04 -24.76 -7.61
CA GLU A 9 2.59 -24.72 -7.64
C GLU A 9 2.05 -23.31 -7.75
N TYR A 10 2.67 -22.34 -7.06
CA TYR A 10 2.37 -20.93 -7.23
C TYR A 10 2.49 -20.48 -8.70
N LEU A 11 3.57 -20.86 -9.38
CA LEU A 11 3.80 -20.51 -10.79
C LEU A 11 2.74 -21.12 -11.72
N VAL A 12 2.28 -22.32 -11.42
CA VAL A 12 1.18 -22.97 -12.15
C VAL A 12 -0.14 -22.22 -11.93
N VAL A 13 -0.49 -21.94 -10.67
CA VAL A 13 -1.73 -21.26 -10.29
C VAL A 13 -1.78 -19.83 -10.85
N SER A 14 -0.65 -19.12 -10.84
CA SER A 14 -0.54 -17.76 -11.40
C SER A 14 -0.50 -17.71 -12.93
N LYS A 15 -0.52 -18.87 -13.62
CA LYS A 15 -0.38 -19.02 -15.07
C LYS A 15 0.91 -18.43 -15.67
N LYS A 16 1.94 -18.29 -14.84
CA LYS A 16 3.24 -17.70 -15.21
C LYS A 16 4.33 -18.75 -15.48
N SER A 17 4.05 -20.02 -15.24
CA SER A 17 5.04 -21.12 -15.31
C SER A 17 5.73 -21.30 -16.67
N SER A 18 5.05 -20.95 -17.77
CA SER A 18 5.61 -21.09 -19.13
C SER A 18 6.59 -19.96 -19.50
N ASN A 19 6.62 -18.87 -18.75
CA ASN A 19 7.36 -17.66 -19.08
C ASN A 19 8.54 -17.40 -18.14
N VAL A 20 8.77 -18.28 -17.15
CA VAL A 20 9.86 -18.16 -16.18
C VAL A 20 11.19 -18.36 -16.85
N THR A 21 12.08 -17.39 -16.75
CA THR A 21 13.46 -17.45 -17.26
C THR A 21 14.47 -17.75 -16.16
N SER A 22 14.22 -17.28 -14.94
CA SER A 22 15.13 -17.46 -13.81
C SER A 22 14.37 -17.41 -12.48
N ILE A 23 14.88 -18.15 -11.48
CA ILE A 23 14.44 -18.06 -10.09
C ILE A 23 15.69 -17.96 -9.23
N LYS A 24 15.79 -16.86 -8.45
CA LYS A 24 16.91 -16.63 -7.53
C LYS A 24 16.38 -16.48 -6.11
N PRO A 25 16.90 -17.20 -5.11
CA PRO A 25 16.57 -16.93 -3.72
C PRO A 25 17.15 -15.59 -3.30
N LEU A 26 16.38 -14.81 -2.55
CA LEU A 26 16.83 -13.62 -1.85
C LEU A 26 17.05 -14.01 -0.39
N THR A 27 18.28 -13.88 0.08
CA THR A 27 18.70 -14.44 1.37
C THR A 27 19.26 -13.37 2.30
N ARG A 28 19.18 -13.64 3.61
CA ARG A 28 19.99 -12.99 4.64
C ARG A 28 20.66 -14.06 5.49
N GLY A 29 21.98 -14.09 5.46
CA GLY A 29 22.74 -15.22 6.00
C GLY A 29 22.33 -16.51 5.29
N ASP A 30 21.98 -17.54 6.05
CA ASP A 30 21.53 -18.83 5.53
C ASP A 30 20.03 -18.91 5.25
N ASP A 31 19.27 -17.86 5.60
CA ASP A 31 17.83 -17.84 5.48
C ASP A 31 17.35 -17.30 4.13
N THR A 32 16.54 -18.07 3.42
CA THR A 32 15.80 -17.57 2.25
C THR A 32 14.54 -16.83 2.73
N LEU A 33 14.45 -15.55 2.40
CA LEU A 33 13.35 -14.68 2.77
C LEU A 33 12.31 -14.53 1.65
N ALA A 34 12.77 -14.47 0.40
CA ALA A 34 11.93 -14.37 -0.78
C ALA A 34 12.58 -15.07 -1.99
N PHE A 35 11.85 -15.10 -3.10
CA PHE A 35 12.36 -15.53 -4.39
C PHE A 35 12.16 -14.41 -5.41
N TYR A 36 13.20 -14.03 -6.10
CA TYR A 36 13.13 -13.23 -7.31
C TYR A 36 12.83 -14.19 -8.48
N VAL A 37 11.66 -14.02 -9.07
CA VAL A 37 11.21 -14.82 -10.22
C VAL A 37 11.19 -13.92 -11.43
N GLU A 38 12.03 -14.23 -12.39
CA GLU A 38 12.18 -13.49 -13.64
C GLU A 38 11.40 -14.16 -14.76
N TYR A 39 10.73 -13.36 -15.55
CA TYR A 39 9.97 -13.76 -16.73
C TYR A 39 10.55 -13.11 -17.98
N LEU A 40 10.05 -13.51 -19.15
CA LEU A 40 10.43 -12.88 -20.42
C LEU A 40 10.18 -11.36 -20.44
N ASN A 41 9.10 -10.90 -19.77
CA ASN A 41 8.67 -9.52 -19.77
C ASN A 41 8.42 -9.03 -18.34
N GLY A 42 9.39 -9.16 -17.44
CA GLY A 42 9.24 -8.66 -16.07
C GLY A 42 9.70 -9.61 -14.98
N TRP A 43 9.26 -9.34 -13.75
CA TRP A 43 9.65 -10.12 -12.58
C TRP A 43 8.64 -10.00 -11.43
N ASP A 44 8.67 -10.98 -10.53
CA ASP A 44 7.95 -10.97 -9.24
C ASP A 44 8.94 -11.19 -8.10
N ILE A 45 8.68 -10.57 -6.94
CA ILE A 45 9.23 -10.96 -5.65
C ILE A 45 8.18 -11.80 -4.92
N VAL A 46 8.48 -13.07 -4.73
CA VAL A 46 7.58 -14.05 -4.11
C VAL A 46 8.06 -14.35 -2.70
N SER A 47 7.23 -14.18 -1.69
CA SER A 47 7.60 -14.44 -0.29
C SER A 47 7.95 -15.90 -0.05
N ALA A 48 9.00 -16.14 0.76
CA ALA A 48 9.32 -17.46 1.31
C ALA A 48 8.65 -17.72 2.67
N ASP A 49 7.78 -16.82 3.14
CA ASP A 49 7.01 -16.99 4.38
C ASP A 49 5.51 -17.08 4.08
N THR A 50 4.90 -18.18 4.54
CA THR A 50 3.47 -18.45 4.29
C THR A 50 2.51 -17.53 5.03
N ARG A 51 2.99 -16.76 6.00
CA ARG A 51 2.20 -15.79 6.76
C ARG A 51 2.02 -14.46 6.04
N ILE A 52 2.78 -14.26 4.98
CA ILE A 52 2.84 -13.04 4.19
C ILE A 52 2.15 -13.28 2.84
N GLU A 53 1.69 -12.23 2.18
CA GLU A 53 1.21 -12.30 0.80
C GLU A 53 2.25 -12.96 -0.10
N SER A 54 1.79 -13.74 -1.06
CA SER A 54 2.69 -14.51 -1.92
C SER A 54 3.52 -13.63 -2.86
N VAL A 55 2.96 -12.54 -3.37
CA VAL A 55 3.65 -11.56 -4.21
C VAL A 55 3.82 -10.26 -3.44
N LEU A 56 5.04 -9.82 -3.28
CA LEU A 56 5.40 -8.60 -2.55
C LEU A 56 5.72 -7.44 -3.47
N ALA A 57 6.22 -7.74 -4.66
CA ALA A 57 6.46 -6.77 -5.72
C ALA A 57 6.38 -7.45 -7.07
N THR A 58 6.02 -6.68 -8.11
CA THR A 58 5.94 -7.15 -9.49
C THR A 58 6.30 -6.02 -10.44
N SER A 59 6.82 -6.36 -11.60
CA SER A 59 7.06 -5.41 -12.70
C SER A 59 6.90 -6.12 -14.03
N ASP A 60 6.32 -5.41 -14.99
CA ASP A 60 6.24 -5.84 -16.39
C ASP A 60 7.50 -5.47 -17.20
N ASN A 61 8.52 -4.89 -16.54
CA ASN A 61 9.81 -4.57 -17.16
C ASN A 61 10.91 -5.39 -16.48
N PRO A 62 11.81 -6.01 -17.26
CA PRO A 62 12.97 -6.70 -16.70
C PRO A 62 13.92 -5.72 -16.01
N ILE A 63 14.67 -6.18 -15.02
CA ILE A 63 15.76 -5.41 -14.43
C ILE A 63 16.96 -5.48 -15.39
N ASP A 64 17.45 -4.30 -15.81
CA ASP A 64 18.69 -4.24 -16.60
C ASP A 64 19.92 -4.44 -15.69
N MET A 65 20.27 -5.70 -15.49
CA MET A 65 21.45 -6.09 -14.69
C MET A 65 22.79 -5.74 -15.37
N ALA A 66 22.78 -5.28 -16.61
CA ALA A 66 23.97 -4.86 -17.29
C ALA A 66 24.37 -3.41 -16.96
N SER A 67 23.37 -2.54 -16.82
CA SER A 67 23.56 -1.14 -16.43
C SER A 67 23.57 -0.94 -14.92
N ASP A 68 22.80 -1.73 -14.16
CA ASP A 68 22.71 -1.63 -12.71
C ASP A 68 23.21 -2.94 -12.04
N LYS A 69 24.39 -2.86 -11.45
CA LYS A 69 25.08 -3.98 -10.79
C LYS A 69 24.71 -4.14 -9.31
N THR A 70 23.74 -3.38 -8.79
CA THR A 70 23.29 -3.49 -7.39
C THR A 70 22.79 -4.92 -7.12
N PRO A 71 23.29 -5.61 -6.09
CA PRO A 71 22.79 -6.93 -5.71
C PRO A 71 21.28 -6.92 -5.46
N LEU A 72 20.58 -7.97 -5.82
CA LEU A 72 19.12 -8.07 -5.64
C LEU A 72 18.72 -7.94 -4.16
N GLU A 73 19.50 -8.50 -3.24
CA GLU A 73 19.28 -8.42 -1.79
C GLU A 73 19.34 -6.97 -1.28
N GLU A 74 20.26 -6.17 -1.82
CA GLU A 74 20.36 -4.74 -1.49
C GLU A 74 19.21 -3.96 -2.11
N ARG A 75 18.89 -4.23 -3.37
CA ARG A 75 17.79 -3.58 -4.10
C ARG A 75 16.44 -3.80 -3.44
N PHE A 76 16.18 -4.99 -2.91
CA PHE A 76 14.93 -5.37 -2.25
C PHE A 76 15.06 -5.41 -0.73
N GLY A 77 16.07 -4.75 -0.16
CA GLY A 77 16.37 -4.76 1.28
C GLY A 77 15.17 -4.46 2.16
N GLY A 78 14.38 -3.42 1.84
CA GLY A 78 13.18 -3.06 2.60
C GLY A 78 12.09 -4.15 2.59
N ILE A 79 11.98 -4.93 1.50
CA ILE A 79 11.07 -6.09 1.44
C ILE A 79 11.59 -7.21 2.35
N LEU A 80 12.89 -7.44 2.35
CA LEU A 80 13.51 -8.46 3.21
C LEU A 80 13.37 -8.09 4.69
N ASP A 81 13.57 -6.82 5.07
CA ASP A 81 13.34 -6.30 6.43
C ASP A 81 11.89 -6.54 6.88
N TYR A 82 10.92 -6.29 6.00
CA TYR A 82 9.52 -6.56 6.27
C TYR A 82 9.27 -8.05 6.56
N ILE A 83 9.83 -8.95 5.75
CA ILE A 83 9.66 -10.40 5.95
C ILE A 83 10.27 -10.83 7.30
N GLU A 84 11.45 -10.34 7.65
CA GLU A 84 12.08 -10.61 8.94
C GLU A 84 11.21 -10.13 10.10
N SER A 85 10.68 -8.90 10.02
CA SER A 85 9.79 -8.36 11.06
C SER A 85 8.53 -9.23 11.29
N VAL A 86 7.96 -9.79 10.21
CA VAL A 86 6.83 -10.72 10.33
C VAL A 86 7.27 -12.07 10.93
N ARG A 87 8.47 -12.55 10.62
CA ARG A 87 9.02 -13.77 11.22
C ARG A 87 9.22 -13.65 12.73
N GLU A 88 9.66 -12.49 13.18
CA GLU A 88 9.83 -12.18 14.61
C GLU A 88 8.50 -11.92 15.33
N SER A 89 7.47 -11.59 14.58
CA SER A 89 6.15 -11.31 15.17
C SER A 89 5.43 -12.57 15.64
N SER A 90 4.46 -12.39 16.54
CA SER A 90 3.56 -13.47 16.99
C SER A 90 2.46 -13.81 15.98
N GLN A 91 2.47 -13.24 14.79
CA GLN A 91 1.46 -13.49 13.76
C GLN A 91 1.46 -14.97 13.34
N ARG A 92 0.31 -15.62 13.48
CA ARG A 92 0.14 -17.06 13.17
C ARG A 92 -0.73 -17.33 11.94
N SER A 93 -1.38 -16.30 11.38
CA SER A 93 -2.25 -16.46 10.21
C SER A 93 -1.43 -16.75 8.97
N VAL A 94 -1.81 -17.79 8.23
CA VAL A 94 -1.22 -18.10 6.91
C VAL A 94 -1.99 -17.33 5.85
N SER A 95 -1.29 -16.77 4.85
CA SER A 95 -1.91 -16.13 3.71
C SER A 95 -2.82 -17.12 2.95
N ARG A 96 -3.98 -16.64 2.50
CA ARG A 96 -5.00 -17.48 1.84
C ARG A 96 -4.45 -18.20 0.60
N LEU A 97 -3.63 -17.51 -0.20
CA LEU A 97 -3.05 -18.12 -1.38
C LEU A 97 -2.03 -19.20 -1.01
N TRP A 98 -1.19 -18.96 0.00
CA TRP A 98 -0.28 -19.98 0.49
C TRP A 98 -1.02 -21.17 1.11
N SER A 99 -2.10 -20.95 1.83
CA SER A 99 -2.97 -22.03 2.33
C SER A 99 -3.54 -22.89 1.20
N TYR A 100 -4.03 -22.24 0.14
CA TYR A 100 -4.53 -22.92 -1.06
C TYR A 100 -3.43 -23.71 -1.77
N ILE A 101 -2.26 -23.12 -1.98
CA ILE A 101 -1.10 -23.78 -2.62
C ILE A 101 -0.63 -24.94 -1.78
N GLN A 102 -0.55 -24.77 -0.45
CA GLN A 102 -0.17 -25.85 0.47
C GLN A 102 -1.12 -27.04 0.39
N MET A 103 -2.44 -26.80 0.36
CA MET A 103 -3.41 -27.85 0.16
C MET A 103 -3.23 -28.57 -1.18
N ARG A 104 -2.92 -27.86 -2.27
CA ARG A 104 -2.65 -28.47 -3.58
C ARG A 104 -1.39 -29.32 -3.57
N VAL A 105 -0.32 -28.87 -2.94
CA VAL A 105 0.94 -29.64 -2.81
C VAL A 105 0.72 -30.89 -1.95
N LEU A 106 0.02 -30.74 -0.82
CA LEU A 106 -0.31 -31.88 0.05
C LEU A 106 -1.21 -32.90 -0.68
N SER A 107 -2.19 -32.45 -1.43
CA SER A 107 -3.05 -33.37 -2.21
C SER A 107 -2.25 -34.17 -3.25
N LYS A 108 -1.29 -33.54 -3.93
CA LYS A 108 -0.38 -34.22 -4.87
C LYS A 108 0.57 -35.22 -4.17
N SER A 109 1.06 -34.91 -2.99
CA SER A 109 1.94 -35.81 -2.24
C SER A 109 1.20 -37.02 -1.65
N VAL A 110 -0.06 -36.81 -1.22
CA VAL A 110 -0.92 -37.89 -0.72
C VAL A 110 -1.33 -38.86 -1.84
N VAL A 111 -1.53 -38.36 -3.06
CA VAL A 111 -1.82 -39.21 -4.23
C VAL A 111 -0.69 -40.19 -4.50
N ASN A 112 0.58 -39.76 -4.37
CA ASN A 112 1.73 -40.67 -4.58
C ASN A 112 1.85 -41.78 -3.54
N THR A 113 1.31 -41.60 -2.34
CA THR A 113 1.30 -42.64 -1.28
C THR A 113 0.01 -43.48 -1.27
N LYS A 114 -1.08 -42.97 -1.86
CA LYS A 114 -2.40 -43.61 -1.86
C LYS A 114 -2.73 -44.34 -3.18
N SER A 115 -1.96 -44.15 -4.26
CA SER A 115 -2.15 -44.93 -5.51
C SER A 115 -2.21 -46.45 -5.29
N GLN A 116 -1.71 -46.92 -4.15
CA GLN A 116 -1.84 -48.31 -3.72
C GLN A 116 -3.08 -48.63 -2.88
N ARG A 117 -3.79 -47.62 -2.34
CA ARG A 117 -4.97 -47.85 -1.47
C ARG A 117 -6.32 -47.57 -2.12
N VAL A 118 -6.40 -46.65 -3.07
CA VAL A 118 -7.67 -46.29 -3.78
C VAL A 118 -8.10 -47.36 -4.79
N ALA A 119 -7.23 -48.28 -5.16
CA ALA A 119 -7.55 -49.38 -6.10
C ALA A 119 -8.58 -50.40 -5.56
N ARG A 120 -9.18 -50.25 -4.38
CA ARG A 120 -10.12 -51.20 -3.78
C ARG A 120 -11.32 -50.62 -3.03
N GLY A 121 -11.59 -49.32 -3.14
CA GLY A 121 -12.79 -48.72 -2.55
C GLY A 121 -13.80 -48.34 -3.60
N ILE A 122 -15.02 -48.84 -3.48
CA ILE A 122 -16.16 -48.38 -4.30
C ILE A 122 -16.39 -46.92 -3.86
N VAL A 123 -16.14 -45.96 -4.75
CA VAL A 123 -16.48 -44.55 -4.52
C VAL A 123 -17.98 -44.44 -4.66
N SER A 124 -18.70 -43.97 -3.64
CA SER A 124 -20.16 -43.85 -3.63
C SER A 124 -20.68 -42.75 -4.56
N GLY A 125 -19.81 -41.94 -5.09
CA GLY A 125 -20.09 -40.85 -6.03
C GLY A 125 -18.94 -39.83 -6.08
N MET A 126 -19.16 -38.74 -6.80
CA MET A 126 -18.20 -37.67 -6.93
C MET A 126 -18.89 -36.30 -7.00
N TRP A 127 -18.24 -35.27 -6.41
CA TRP A 127 -18.60 -33.87 -6.63
C TRP A 127 -18.12 -33.43 -8.01
N VAL A 128 -19.06 -33.23 -8.93
CA VAL A 128 -18.79 -32.80 -10.31
C VAL A 128 -19.07 -31.30 -10.40
N GLU A 129 -18.18 -30.57 -11.06
CA GLU A 129 -18.37 -29.16 -11.33
C GLU A 129 -19.60 -28.94 -12.22
N ASP A 130 -20.37 -27.89 -11.86
CA ASP A 130 -21.56 -27.53 -12.61
C ASP A 130 -21.18 -27.19 -14.06
N PRO A 131 -21.92 -27.72 -15.07
CA PRO A 131 -21.64 -27.45 -16.49
C PRO A 131 -21.69 -25.96 -16.85
N ASP A 132 -22.40 -25.13 -16.07
CA ASP A 132 -22.39 -23.67 -16.26
C ASP A 132 -21.02 -23.03 -15.91
N GLY A 133 -20.14 -23.81 -15.29
CA GLY A 133 -18.77 -23.39 -14.93
C GLY A 133 -18.69 -22.36 -13.81
N PRO A 134 -17.47 -21.91 -13.53
CA PRO A 134 -17.22 -20.93 -12.48
C PRO A 134 -17.89 -19.59 -12.77
N GLN A 135 -18.59 -19.04 -11.78
CA GLN A 135 -19.17 -17.69 -11.85
C GLN A 135 -18.21 -16.72 -11.16
N THR A 136 -17.74 -15.70 -11.88
CA THR A 136 -16.86 -14.68 -11.33
C THR A 136 -17.59 -13.36 -11.20
N THR A 137 -17.59 -12.83 -10.00
CA THR A 137 -18.08 -11.48 -9.68
C THR A 137 -16.95 -10.62 -9.15
N SER A 138 -17.07 -9.31 -9.29
CA SER A 138 -16.10 -8.38 -8.69
C SER A 138 -16.73 -7.68 -7.50
N GLU A 139 -15.99 -7.67 -6.39
CA GLU A 139 -16.29 -6.83 -5.23
C GLU A 139 -15.30 -5.66 -5.22
N THR A 140 -15.81 -4.45 -5.20
CA THR A 140 -14.97 -3.25 -5.13
C THR A 140 -15.21 -2.55 -3.81
N ILE A 141 -14.14 -2.42 -3.02
CA ILE A 141 -14.13 -1.61 -1.81
C ILE A 141 -13.49 -0.27 -2.17
N VAL A 142 -14.21 0.82 -1.95
CA VAL A 142 -13.72 2.18 -2.19
C VAL A 142 -13.80 2.98 -0.91
N ILE A 143 -12.67 3.52 -0.48
CA ILE A 143 -12.61 4.58 0.52
C ILE A 143 -12.36 5.86 -0.27
N PRO A 144 -13.31 6.81 -0.26
CA PRO A 144 -13.14 8.09 -0.95
C PRO A 144 -12.04 8.92 -0.30
N HIS A 145 -11.68 10.03 -0.92
CA HIS A 145 -10.73 10.97 -0.31
C HIS A 145 -11.18 11.38 1.11
N ILE A 146 -10.28 11.17 2.07
CA ILE A 146 -10.48 11.53 3.47
C ILE A 146 -10.20 13.02 3.66
N ILE A 147 -9.16 13.54 3.01
CA ILE A 147 -8.81 14.96 3.00
C ILE A 147 -9.69 15.69 2.00
N THR A 148 -10.34 16.75 2.48
CA THR A 148 -11.29 17.53 1.67
C THR A 148 -10.72 18.84 1.14
N VAL A 149 -9.55 19.24 1.63
CA VAL A 149 -8.87 20.47 1.18
C VAL A 149 -7.81 20.12 0.13
N LYS A 150 -7.51 21.11 -0.73
CA LYS A 150 -6.55 20.99 -1.82
C LYS A 150 -5.57 22.16 -1.74
N TRP A 151 -4.68 22.09 -0.76
CA TRP A 151 -3.65 23.09 -0.58
C TRP A 151 -2.40 22.72 -1.34
N GLY A 152 -1.67 23.70 -1.83
CA GLY A 152 -0.50 23.48 -2.64
C GLY A 152 0.73 24.17 -2.10
N GLN A 153 1.89 23.63 -2.46
CA GLN A 153 3.17 24.16 -2.00
C GLN A 153 3.82 25.15 -2.99
N ASN A 154 3.40 25.17 -4.25
CA ASN A 154 4.10 25.86 -5.34
C ASN A 154 3.42 27.16 -5.80
N ASN A 155 2.23 27.45 -5.33
CA ASN A 155 1.49 28.62 -5.76
C ASN A 155 1.89 29.86 -4.95
N ASN A 156 2.04 30.99 -5.63
CA ASN A 156 2.42 32.26 -4.99
C ASN A 156 1.40 32.73 -3.93
N LEU A 157 0.13 32.39 -4.07
CA LEU A 157 -0.87 32.72 -3.08
C LEU A 157 -0.64 31.96 -1.77
N TRP A 158 -0.38 30.67 -1.83
CA TRP A 158 -0.02 29.88 -0.64
C TRP A 158 1.29 30.32 0.00
N ASN A 159 2.21 30.86 -0.82
CA ASN A 159 3.54 31.31 -0.38
C ASN A 159 3.56 32.78 0.08
N PHE A 160 2.42 33.47 0.07
CA PHE A 160 2.36 34.91 0.28
C PHE A 160 3.02 35.38 1.59
N PHE A 161 2.85 34.64 2.69
CA PHE A 161 3.41 34.96 4.00
C PHE A 161 4.79 34.30 4.26
N MET A 162 5.33 33.60 3.28
CA MET A 162 6.68 33.04 3.41
C MET A 162 7.76 34.13 3.35
N PRO A 163 8.96 33.90 3.91
CA PRO A 163 10.09 34.81 3.77
C PRO A 163 10.48 35.07 2.31
N MET A 164 11.16 36.17 2.06
CA MET A 164 11.78 36.45 0.76
C MET A 164 13.12 35.73 0.65
N CYS A 165 13.35 35.05 -0.44
CA CYS A 165 14.64 34.42 -0.77
C CYS A 165 15.62 35.45 -1.34
N PRO A 166 16.79 35.66 -0.69
CA PRO A 166 17.77 36.62 -1.21
C PRO A 166 18.35 36.24 -2.58
N ALA A 167 18.42 34.96 -2.88
CA ALA A 167 19.01 34.47 -4.12
C ALA A 167 18.10 34.67 -5.35
N THR A 168 16.77 34.56 -5.17
CA THR A 168 15.81 34.61 -6.27
C THR A 168 14.94 35.86 -6.27
N ASN A 169 14.94 36.62 -5.17
CA ASN A 169 14.02 37.73 -4.90
C ASN A 169 12.54 37.34 -5.01
N GLN A 170 12.22 36.08 -4.70
CA GLN A 170 10.87 35.55 -4.65
C GLN A 170 10.58 35.01 -3.25
N LYS A 171 9.30 34.76 -2.96
CA LYS A 171 8.91 34.05 -1.72
C LYS A 171 9.44 32.62 -1.76
N TYR A 172 9.93 32.13 -0.61
CA TYR A 172 10.15 30.70 -0.45
C TYR A 172 8.85 29.93 -0.58
N TYR A 173 8.93 28.67 -0.97
CA TYR A 173 7.78 27.78 -0.97
C TYR A 173 7.37 27.41 0.46
N VAL A 174 6.07 27.26 0.71
CA VAL A 174 5.55 26.68 1.96
C VAL A 174 6.16 25.30 2.19
N GLY A 175 6.23 24.50 1.12
CA GLY A 175 6.80 23.16 1.15
C GLY A 175 5.79 22.06 1.47
N CYS A 176 6.13 20.85 1.05
CA CYS A 176 5.25 19.69 1.15
C CYS A 176 4.93 19.29 2.61
N GLY A 177 5.89 19.42 3.53
CA GLY A 177 5.68 19.07 4.94
C GLY A 177 4.60 19.92 5.62
N PRO A 178 4.70 21.25 5.64
CA PRO A 178 3.65 22.11 6.20
C PRO A 178 2.28 21.93 5.54
N VAL A 179 2.23 21.70 4.21
CA VAL A 179 0.97 21.43 3.51
C VAL A 179 0.37 20.12 4.00
N ALA A 180 1.12 19.02 3.96
CA ALA A 180 0.62 17.71 4.40
C ALA A 180 0.18 17.72 5.86
N VAL A 181 0.96 18.31 6.75
CA VAL A 181 0.61 18.44 8.18
C VAL A 181 -0.62 19.33 8.36
N GLY A 182 -0.68 20.46 7.67
CA GLY A 182 -1.80 21.40 7.74
C GLY A 182 -3.12 20.76 7.32
N GLU A 183 -3.13 20.02 6.23
CA GLU A 183 -4.32 19.31 5.73
C GLU A 183 -4.79 18.22 6.71
N VAL A 184 -3.87 17.48 7.31
CA VAL A 184 -4.19 16.49 8.36
C VAL A 184 -4.75 17.17 9.61
N ILE A 185 -4.15 18.29 10.06
CA ILE A 185 -4.69 19.07 11.17
C ILE A 185 -6.10 19.56 10.84
N HIS A 186 -6.31 20.09 9.63
CA HIS A 186 -7.64 20.52 9.18
C HIS A 186 -8.64 19.38 9.26
N HIS A 187 -8.32 18.20 8.72
CA HIS A 187 -9.20 17.05 8.74
C HIS A 187 -9.64 16.67 10.17
N TYR A 188 -8.70 16.47 11.07
CA TYR A 188 -9.02 16.01 12.42
C TYR A 188 -9.71 17.08 13.28
N ARG A 189 -9.33 18.34 13.13
CA ARG A 189 -9.90 19.42 13.96
C ARG A 189 -11.29 19.79 13.48
N LYS A 190 -11.52 19.83 12.17
CA LYS A 190 -12.85 20.01 11.59
C LYS A 190 -13.78 18.86 11.99
N SER A 191 -13.34 17.62 11.84
CA SER A 191 -14.12 16.43 12.19
C SER A 191 -14.51 16.39 13.68
N ASN A 192 -13.63 16.90 14.56
CA ASN A 192 -13.87 16.94 16.00
C ASN A 192 -14.49 18.25 16.48
N SER A 193 -14.85 19.17 15.58
CA SER A 193 -15.37 20.51 15.89
C SER A 193 -14.47 21.30 16.87
N LYS A 194 -13.16 21.05 16.85
CA LYS A 194 -12.18 21.71 17.72
C LYS A 194 -11.45 22.79 16.96
N ASN A 195 -11.57 24.02 17.44
CA ASN A 195 -10.80 25.14 16.90
C ASN A 195 -9.30 24.98 17.23
N ILE A 196 -8.45 25.51 16.36
CA ILE A 196 -7.05 25.74 16.62
C ILE A 196 -6.77 27.21 16.86
N THR A 197 -5.69 27.49 17.57
CA THR A 197 -5.20 28.86 17.74
C THR A 197 -4.19 29.15 16.64
N ILE A 198 -4.48 30.12 15.80
CA ILE A 198 -3.59 30.60 14.73
C ILE A 198 -3.44 32.12 14.78
N PRO A 199 -2.37 32.69 14.20
CA PRO A 199 -2.23 34.15 14.10
C PRO A 199 -3.27 34.75 13.18
N ARG A 200 -3.67 35.99 13.47
CA ARG A 200 -4.54 36.80 12.59
C ARG A 200 -3.77 37.80 11.74
N TYR A 201 -2.56 38.14 12.17
CA TYR A 201 -1.74 39.11 11.48
C TYR A 201 -0.33 38.62 11.31
N ALA A 202 0.28 39.05 10.22
CA ALA A 202 1.69 38.90 9.95
C ALA A 202 2.27 40.28 9.63
N VAL A 203 3.32 40.66 10.32
CA VAL A 203 4.09 41.86 10.02
C VAL A 203 5.37 41.41 9.33
N PHE A 204 5.48 41.74 8.04
CA PHE A 204 6.65 41.37 7.25
C PHE A 204 7.90 42.03 7.81
N SER A 205 8.98 41.26 7.88
CA SER A 205 10.32 41.78 8.17
C SER A 205 10.83 42.54 6.93
N ASN A 206 11.57 43.62 7.17
CA ASN A 206 12.36 44.28 6.12
C ASN A 206 13.61 43.49 5.73
N GLU A 207 13.93 42.47 6.49
CA GLU A 207 15.08 41.58 6.23
C GLU A 207 14.63 40.38 5.42
N MET A 208 15.38 40.08 4.36
CA MET A 208 15.19 38.86 3.59
C MET A 208 15.51 37.63 4.43
N ASN A 209 14.95 36.48 4.04
CA ASN A 209 15.16 35.19 4.70
C ASN A 209 14.60 35.10 6.13
N GLN A 210 13.72 36.02 6.51
CA GLN A 210 13.05 35.99 7.81
C GLN A 210 11.56 35.83 7.66
N TYR A 211 10.97 34.94 8.49
CA TYR A 211 9.54 34.85 8.64
C TYR A 211 8.95 36.16 9.14
N PRO A 212 7.73 36.51 8.74
CA PRO A 212 7.04 37.61 9.35
C PRO A 212 6.80 37.37 10.84
N THR A 213 6.65 38.44 11.60
CA THR A 213 6.20 38.35 12.98
C THR A 213 4.71 38.04 13.02
N PHE A 214 4.35 36.89 13.53
CA PHE A 214 2.95 36.48 13.69
C PHE A 214 2.40 36.97 15.04
N SER A 215 1.21 37.54 15.01
CA SER A 215 0.60 38.15 16.19
C SER A 215 -0.93 38.03 16.22
N ASN A 216 -1.52 38.47 17.33
CA ASN A 216 -2.95 38.46 17.56
C ASN A 216 -3.59 37.07 17.38
N PHE A 217 -3.09 36.11 18.13
CA PHE A 217 -3.54 34.72 18.08
C PHE A 217 -4.99 34.61 18.56
N SER A 218 -5.79 33.88 17.80
CA SER A 218 -7.17 33.61 18.14
C SER A 218 -7.59 32.22 17.68
N SER A 219 -8.73 31.75 18.20
CA SER A 219 -9.34 30.54 17.68
C SER A 219 -9.73 30.72 16.23
N CYS A 220 -9.33 29.75 15.40
CA CYS A 220 -9.70 29.67 14.00
C CYS A 220 -10.90 28.75 13.83
N HIS A 221 -11.93 29.22 13.15
CA HIS A 221 -12.96 28.35 12.62
C HIS A 221 -12.49 27.72 11.32
N TRP A 222 -12.66 26.42 11.19
CA TRP A 222 -12.19 25.67 10.01
C TRP A 222 -12.81 26.17 8.70
N ASP A 223 -14.04 26.67 8.77
CA ASP A 223 -14.73 27.26 7.62
C ASP A 223 -14.14 28.60 7.19
N SER A 224 -13.24 29.20 7.98
CA SER A 224 -12.48 30.39 7.61
C SER A 224 -11.23 30.05 6.79
N LEU A 225 -10.84 28.77 6.70
CA LEU A 225 -9.78 28.32 5.83
C LEU A 225 -10.33 27.96 4.45
N ALA A 226 -9.54 28.21 3.43
CA ALA A 226 -9.91 27.85 2.06
C ALA A 226 -9.92 26.33 1.86
N ILE A 227 -10.80 25.84 1.00
CA ILE A 227 -10.76 24.45 0.53
C ILE A 227 -9.77 24.33 -0.62
N SER A 228 -9.67 25.36 -1.46
CA SER A 228 -8.78 25.41 -2.62
C SER A 228 -8.39 26.84 -2.97
N LEU A 229 -7.54 27.01 -3.97
CA LEU A 229 -7.19 28.35 -4.53
C LEU A 229 -8.37 29.12 -5.14
N TYR A 230 -9.47 28.42 -5.43
CA TYR A 230 -10.65 29.04 -6.08
C TYR A 230 -11.65 29.59 -5.07
N ASP A 231 -11.34 29.51 -3.77
CA ASP A 231 -12.15 30.11 -2.72
C ASP A 231 -11.97 31.64 -2.66
N GLU A 232 -12.73 32.29 -1.79
CA GLU A 232 -12.61 33.72 -1.53
C GLU A 232 -11.17 34.07 -1.08
N LEU A 233 -10.63 35.14 -1.62
CA LEU A 233 -9.23 35.54 -1.39
C LEU A 233 -8.89 35.68 0.10
N GLU A 234 -9.82 36.19 0.91
CA GLU A 234 -9.63 36.31 2.36
C GLU A 234 -9.37 34.95 3.02
N ARG A 235 -10.07 33.92 2.59
CA ARG A 235 -9.88 32.54 3.08
C ARG A 235 -8.56 31.94 2.61
N VAL A 236 -8.18 32.23 1.36
CA VAL A 236 -6.89 31.81 0.78
C VAL A 236 -5.74 32.48 1.56
N ASP A 237 -5.82 33.77 1.79
CA ASP A 237 -4.83 34.53 2.57
C ASP A 237 -4.71 34.00 4.00
N TYR A 238 -5.85 33.70 4.64
CA TYR A 238 -5.86 33.17 5.99
C TYR A 238 -5.25 31.77 6.07
N THR A 239 -5.47 30.96 5.06
CA THR A 239 -4.84 29.64 4.91
C THR A 239 -3.33 29.76 4.66
N ALA A 240 -2.92 30.67 3.79
CA ALA A 240 -1.50 30.95 3.55
C ALA A 240 -0.78 31.44 4.83
N LEU A 241 -1.46 32.27 5.62
CA LEU A 241 -0.96 32.70 6.92
C LEU A 241 -0.77 31.51 7.89
N PHE A 242 -1.76 30.63 7.94
CA PHE A 242 -1.68 29.41 8.77
C PHE A 242 -0.53 28.51 8.33
N LEU A 243 -0.42 28.22 7.03
CA LEU A 243 0.63 27.36 6.49
C LEU A 243 2.03 27.93 6.73
N SER A 244 2.22 29.24 6.55
CA SER A 244 3.49 29.91 6.81
C SER A 244 3.86 29.87 8.30
N TYR A 245 2.89 30.13 9.18
CA TYR A 245 3.07 29.98 10.63
C TYR A 245 3.43 28.54 11.01
N LEU A 246 2.74 27.57 10.45
CA LEU A 246 3.02 26.15 10.69
C LEU A 246 4.45 25.80 10.25
N GLY A 247 4.88 26.25 9.07
CA GLY A 247 6.25 26.07 8.59
C GLY A 247 7.30 26.67 9.53
N GLN A 248 7.03 27.86 10.07
CA GLN A 248 7.89 28.46 11.10
C GLN A 248 7.94 27.62 12.38
N GLN A 249 6.80 27.15 12.88
CA GLN A 249 6.73 26.32 14.09
C GLN A 249 7.40 24.96 13.91
N MET A 250 7.31 24.39 12.71
CA MET A 250 8.02 23.17 12.35
C MET A 250 9.55 23.36 12.28
N GLY A 251 10.01 24.60 12.09
CA GLY A 251 11.43 24.89 11.88
C GLY A 251 11.95 24.31 10.57
N VAL A 252 11.16 24.40 9.51
CA VAL A 252 11.53 23.89 8.18
C VAL A 252 12.76 24.57 7.63
N THR A 253 13.55 23.86 6.82
CA THR A 253 14.73 24.44 6.16
C THR A 253 14.34 25.03 4.80
N LEU A 254 14.66 26.30 4.62
CA LEU A 254 14.35 27.06 3.40
C LEU A 254 15.52 27.01 2.41
N TYR A 255 15.26 26.54 1.20
CA TYR A 255 16.19 26.56 0.06
C TYR A 255 15.60 27.40 -1.07
N PRO A 256 16.41 27.99 -1.96
CA PRO A 256 15.91 28.83 -3.05
C PRO A 256 14.87 28.20 -3.96
N ASP A 257 14.90 26.89 -4.11
CA ASP A 257 14.08 26.08 -5.00
C ASP A 257 13.11 25.15 -4.28
N LYS A 258 13.23 24.99 -2.93
CA LYS A 258 12.37 24.08 -2.16
C LYS A 258 12.35 24.45 -0.67
N THR A 259 11.44 23.83 0.06
CA THR A 259 11.40 23.84 1.52
C THR A 259 11.41 22.41 2.01
N SER A 260 12.30 22.08 2.93
CA SER A 260 12.51 20.72 3.43
C SER A 260 12.03 20.57 4.87
N SER A 261 11.40 19.44 5.16
CA SER A 261 10.97 19.02 6.50
C SER A 261 11.49 17.63 6.81
N THR A 262 11.86 17.41 8.05
CA THR A 262 12.27 16.10 8.56
C THR A 262 11.11 15.40 9.27
N TYR A 263 11.18 14.07 9.41
CA TYR A 263 10.20 13.30 10.17
C TYR A 263 9.96 13.84 11.61
N PRO A 264 11.01 14.17 12.41
CA PRO A 264 10.78 14.73 13.72
C PRO A 264 10.02 16.07 13.69
N GLN A 265 10.27 16.92 12.69
CA GLN A 265 9.56 18.19 12.53
C GLN A 265 8.07 17.97 12.24
N ILE A 266 7.73 16.99 11.37
CA ILE A 266 6.35 16.60 11.09
C ILE A 266 5.67 16.06 12.35
N GLY A 267 6.30 15.12 13.06
CA GLY A 267 5.77 14.53 14.28
C GLY A 267 5.57 15.57 15.41
N ASN A 268 6.53 16.45 15.61
CA ASN A 268 6.42 17.54 16.59
C ASN A 268 5.25 18.48 16.29
N ALA A 269 5.02 18.79 15.00
CA ALA A 269 3.88 19.62 14.59
C ALA A 269 2.55 18.93 14.88
N LEU A 270 2.42 17.66 14.57
CA LEU A 270 1.20 16.88 14.90
C LEU A 270 0.95 16.90 16.42
N THR A 271 1.98 16.64 17.23
CA THR A 271 1.89 16.68 18.69
C THR A 271 1.52 18.07 19.23
N MET A 272 2.08 19.14 18.67
CA MET A 272 1.77 20.51 19.05
C MET A 272 0.26 20.81 18.86
N TYR A 273 -0.34 20.25 17.85
CA TYR A 273 -1.78 20.32 17.61
C TYR A 273 -2.57 19.18 18.28
N GLN A 274 -1.98 18.48 19.23
CA GLN A 274 -2.60 17.40 20.01
C GLN A 274 -3.15 16.28 19.15
N LEU A 275 -2.43 15.91 18.10
CA LEU A 275 -2.70 14.74 17.29
C LEU A 275 -1.68 13.65 17.65
N ASP A 276 -2.20 12.52 18.11
CA ASP A 276 -1.38 11.32 18.32
C ASP A 276 -1.09 10.67 16.96
N TYR A 277 0.10 10.16 16.79
CA TYR A 277 0.52 9.48 15.57
C TYR A 277 1.41 8.29 15.87
N ASP A 278 1.35 7.29 15.01
CA ASP A 278 2.28 6.18 14.98
C ASP A 278 3.32 6.42 13.88
N TYR A 279 4.58 6.13 14.18
CA TYR A 279 5.67 6.25 13.22
C TYR A 279 6.11 4.86 12.75
N ALA A 280 6.30 4.71 11.44
CA ALA A 280 6.92 3.54 10.84
C ALA A 280 8.09 3.99 9.95
N SER A 281 9.25 3.37 10.11
CA SER A 281 10.46 3.67 9.33
C SER A 281 10.44 3.05 7.93
N SER A 282 9.48 2.20 7.63
CA SER A 282 9.34 1.51 6.34
C SER A 282 7.90 1.47 5.89
N TYR A 283 7.72 1.25 4.59
CA TYR A 283 6.41 1.07 3.99
C TYR A 283 5.68 -0.13 4.59
N ASN A 284 4.50 0.11 5.13
CA ASN A 284 3.65 -0.93 5.74
C ASN A 284 2.24 -0.86 5.16
N TYR A 285 2.01 -1.67 4.12
CA TYR A 285 0.71 -1.77 3.44
C TYR A 285 -0.45 -2.02 4.40
N THR A 286 -0.29 -2.96 5.34
CA THR A 286 -1.36 -3.33 6.27
C THR A 286 -1.71 -2.18 7.20
N ALA A 287 -0.71 -1.47 7.72
CA ALA A 287 -0.94 -0.29 8.55
C ALA A 287 -1.63 0.83 7.77
N ILE A 288 -1.18 1.12 6.55
CA ILE A 288 -1.81 2.12 5.68
C ILE A 288 -3.28 1.75 5.43
N ASN A 289 -3.55 0.52 4.99
CA ASN A 289 -4.91 0.05 4.71
C ASN A 289 -5.82 0.15 5.95
N ASN A 290 -5.35 -0.30 7.11
CA ASN A 290 -6.12 -0.25 8.36
C ASN A 290 -6.41 1.21 8.78
N ASN A 291 -5.45 2.11 8.63
CA ASN A 291 -5.65 3.53 8.91
C ASN A 291 -6.71 4.13 7.98
N LEU A 292 -6.58 3.92 6.67
CA LEU A 292 -7.54 4.45 5.70
C LEU A 292 -8.96 3.90 5.93
N ARG A 293 -9.11 2.61 6.22
CA ARG A 293 -10.39 1.98 6.58
C ARG A 293 -11.01 2.57 7.86
N SER A 294 -10.17 3.11 8.73
CA SER A 294 -10.60 3.80 9.98
C SER A 294 -10.76 5.31 9.79
N GLY A 295 -10.73 5.81 8.56
CA GLY A 295 -10.85 7.24 8.26
C GLY A 295 -9.63 8.06 8.66
N LYS A 296 -8.46 7.44 8.77
CA LYS A 296 -7.21 8.07 9.17
C LYS A 296 -6.29 8.24 7.96
N PRO A 297 -5.99 9.46 7.52
CA PRO A 297 -5.02 9.72 6.47
C PRO A 297 -3.61 9.38 6.96
N VAL A 298 -2.72 9.03 6.02
CA VAL A 298 -1.34 8.63 6.32
C VAL A 298 -0.38 9.58 5.62
N ILE A 299 0.48 10.27 6.38
CA ILE A 299 1.56 11.08 5.80
C ILE A 299 2.72 10.14 5.45
N ILE A 300 3.15 10.21 4.21
CA ILE A 300 4.33 9.51 3.71
C ILE A 300 5.41 10.54 3.44
N VAL A 301 6.63 10.23 3.84
CA VAL A 301 7.82 10.96 3.38
C VAL A 301 8.67 9.95 2.62
N SER A 302 8.81 10.16 1.33
CA SER A 302 9.58 9.27 0.45
C SER A 302 10.78 9.99 -0.14
N GLU A 303 11.83 9.23 -0.39
CA GLU A 303 12.91 9.64 -1.26
C GLU A 303 12.42 9.56 -2.70
N MET A 304 12.66 10.62 -3.44
CA MET A 304 12.36 10.68 -4.87
C MET A 304 13.67 10.90 -5.64
N TYR A 305 13.85 10.14 -6.68
CA TYR A 305 14.97 10.31 -7.61
C TYR A 305 14.43 11.00 -8.86
N PRO A 306 14.66 12.32 -9.02
CA PRO A 306 14.19 13.02 -10.20
C PRO A 306 14.83 12.45 -11.47
N ILE A 307 14.01 12.14 -12.48
CA ILE A 307 14.49 11.57 -13.77
C ILE A 307 15.56 12.46 -14.41
N ALA A 308 15.45 13.78 -14.24
CA ALA A 308 16.40 14.74 -14.79
C ALA A 308 17.74 14.83 -14.02
N TYR A 309 17.77 14.38 -12.77
CA TYR A 309 18.95 14.46 -11.89
C TYR A 309 19.00 13.20 -11.01
N PRO A 310 19.36 12.04 -11.58
CA PRO A 310 19.30 10.76 -10.87
C PRO A 310 20.24 10.68 -9.65
N ASP A 311 21.26 11.53 -9.59
CA ASP A 311 22.21 11.60 -8.46
C ASP A 311 21.72 12.50 -7.31
N SER A 312 20.55 13.15 -7.44
CA SER A 312 19.96 13.96 -6.40
C SER A 312 18.81 13.22 -5.73
N ILE A 313 18.92 12.99 -4.42
CA ILE A 313 17.80 12.51 -3.62
C ILE A 313 16.96 13.71 -3.21
N ASP A 314 15.71 13.72 -3.62
CA ASP A 314 14.73 14.68 -3.14
C ASP A 314 13.74 13.98 -2.20
N HIS A 315 13.37 14.64 -1.10
CA HIS A 315 12.41 14.10 -0.14
C HIS A 315 11.08 14.82 -0.35
N HIS A 316 10.02 14.05 -0.50
CA HIS A 316 8.68 14.61 -0.66
C HIS A 316 7.74 14.06 0.39
N ALA A 317 7.02 14.96 1.07
CA ALA A 317 5.94 14.60 1.97
C ALA A 317 4.60 14.70 1.23
N TYR A 318 3.79 13.65 1.30
CA TYR A 318 2.46 13.60 0.70
C TYR A 318 1.53 12.78 1.58
N ILE A 319 0.24 12.86 1.31
CA ILE A 319 -0.77 12.13 2.08
C ILE A 319 -1.36 11.01 1.22
N ILE A 320 -1.43 9.81 1.79
CA ILE A 320 -2.31 8.77 1.28
C ILE A 320 -3.64 8.92 2.03
N ASP A 321 -4.70 9.21 1.28
CA ASP A 321 -6.01 9.54 1.83
C ASP A 321 -7.17 8.84 1.12
N ARG A 322 -6.87 7.98 0.16
CA ARG A 322 -7.85 7.22 -0.61
C ARG A 322 -7.40 5.79 -0.81
N TYR A 323 -8.35 4.90 -0.91
CA TYR A 323 -8.09 3.49 -1.14
C TYR A 323 -9.16 2.89 -2.05
N LYS A 324 -8.73 2.09 -3.02
CA LYS A 324 -9.60 1.26 -3.84
C LYS A 324 -9.02 -0.14 -3.90
N ASP A 325 -9.82 -1.12 -3.56
CA ASP A 325 -9.47 -2.55 -3.62
C ASP A 325 -10.48 -3.27 -4.51
N ILE A 326 -10.00 -4.02 -5.46
CA ILE A 326 -10.83 -4.81 -6.35
C ILE A 326 -10.52 -6.29 -6.07
N ASN A 327 -11.54 -7.01 -5.63
CA ASN A 327 -11.47 -8.43 -5.39
C ASN A 327 -12.34 -9.17 -6.40
N LEU A 328 -11.79 -10.18 -7.05
CA LEU A 328 -12.55 -11.13 -7.82
C LEU A 328 -12.99 -12.27 -6.91
N LEU A 329 -14.29 -12.53 -6.90
CA LEU A 329 -14.92 -13.65 -6.21
C LEU A 329 -15.31 -14.68 -7.27
N THR A 330 -14.62 -15.79 -7.30
CA THR A 330 -14.96 -16.88 -8.21
C THR A 330 -15.65 -17.98 -7.41
N THR A 331 -16.93 -18.19 -7.67
CA THR A 331 -17.73 -19.26 -7.07
C THR A 331 -17.81 -20.41 -8.06
N ILE A 332 -17.41 -21.59 -7.60
CA ILE A 332 -17.50 -22.83 -8.35
C ILE A 332 -18.56 -23.67 -7.65
N THR A 333 -19.58 -24.06 -8.39
CA THR A 333 -20.63 -24.95 -7.92
C THR A 333 -20.26 -26.38 -8.25
N TYR A 334 -20.48 -27.29 -7.30
CA TYR A 334 -20.32 -28.72 -7.49
C TYR A 334 -21.60 -29.41 -7.13
N ASN A 335 -22.05 -30.33 -8.01
CA ASN A 335 -23.18 -31.19 -7.80
C ASN A 335 -22.69 -32.59 -7.47
N TRP A 336 -23.35 -33.26 -6.51
CA TRP A 336 -23.06 -34.67 -6.23
C TRP A 336 -23.63 -35.56 -7.27
N VAL A 337 -22.78 -36.38 -7.88
CA VAL A 337 -23.20 -37.41 -8.84
C VAL A 337 -22.97 -38.78 -8.16
N PRO A 338 -24.07 -39.47 -7.75
CA PRO A 338 -23.97 -40.81 -7.17
C PRO A 338 -23.46 -41.81 -8.21
N ASP A 339 -22.76 -42.82 -7.73
CA ASP A 339 -22.23 -43.93 -8.56
C ASP A 339 -21.32 -43.49 -9.72
N TYR A 340 -20.78 -42.25 -9.64
CA TYR A 340 -19.83 -41.74 -10.60
C TYR A 340 -18.55 -42.61 -10.61
N GLN A 341 -18.12 -42.98 -11.81
CA GLN A 341 -16.89 -43.75 -12.02
C GLN A 341 -15.78 -42.81 -12.45
N PRO A 342 -14.95 -42.32 -11.52
CA PRO A 342 -13.88 -41.40 -11.87
C PRO A 342 -12.82 -42.08 -12.76
N THR A 343 -12.35 -41.35 -13.74
CA THR A 343 -11.23 -41.80 -14.59
C THR A 343 -9.91 -41.80 -13.77
N ASP A 344 -8.92 -42.56 -14.26
CA ASP A 344 -7.58 -42.56 -13.64
C ASP A 344 -6.95 -41.16 -13.58
N TRP A 345 -7.26 -40.32 -14.58
CA TRP A 345 -6.80 -38.93 -14.60
C TRP A 345 -7.46 -38.11 -13.48
N GLU A 346 -8.76 -38.24 -13.27
CA GLU A 346 -9.50 -37.55 -12.22
C GLU A 346 -9.02 -37.97 -10.82
N LEU A 347 -8.82 -39.25 -10.62
CA LEU A 347 -8.26 -39.80 -9.36
C LEU A 347 -6.86 -39.28 -9.06
N GLN A 348 -6.08 -38.95 -10.09
CA GLN A 348 -4.72 -38.44 -9.95
C GLN A 348 -4.64 -36.94 -9.84
N THR A 349 -5.58 -36.19 -10.35
CA THR A 349 -5.50 -34.74 -10.53
C THR A 349 -6.49 -33.95 -9.67
N LEU A 350 -7.65 -34.52 -9.34
CA LEU A 350 -8.66 -33.85 -8.55
C LEU A 350 -8.39 -34.01 -7.04
N PRO A 351 -8.75 -32.99 -6.24
CA PRO A 351 -8.57 -33.06 -4.79
C PRO A 351 -9.45 -34.15 -4.16
N GLU A 352 -8.94 -34.81 -3.12
CA GLU A 352 -9.59 -35.95 -2.45
C GLU A 352 -11.03 -35.67 -1.97
N TRP A 353 -11.32 -34.43 -1.54
CA TRP A 353 -12.66 -34.08 -1.06
C TRP A 353 -13.75 -34.24 -2.15
N ARG A 354 -13.39 -34.25 -3.43
CA ARG A 354 -14.35 -34.48 -4.53
C ARG A 354 -14.87 -35.92 -4.58
N PHE A 355 -14.18 -36.84 -3.91
CA PHE A 355 -14.51 -38.25 -3.85
C PHE A 355 -15.03 -38.67 -2.48
N ASN A 356 -15.07 -37.74 -1.51
CA ASN A 356 -15.60 -38.03 -0.19
C ASN A 356 -17.12 -38.10 -0.24
N ASP A 357 -17.68 -39.02 0.56
CA ASP A 357 -19.12 -39.14 0.68
C ASP A 357 -19.76 -37.80 1.03
N ARG A 358 -20.93 -37.57 0.41
CA ARG A 358 -21.74 -36.42 0.74
C ARG A 358 -22.28 -36.54 2.17
N ALA A 359 -22.42 -35.42 2.87
CA ALA A 359 -23.24 -35.38 4.05
C ALA A 359 -24.71 -35.59 3.67
N ASP A 360 -25.47 -36.31 4.50
CA ASP A 360 -26.86 -36.63 4.24
C ASP A 360 -27.68 -35.38 3.82
N GLY A 361 -28.31 -35.46 2.65
CA GLY A 361 -29.16 -34.42 2.12
C GLY A 361 -28.47 -33.27 1.38
N ILE A 362 -27.14 -33.24 1.30
CA ILE A 362 -26.41 -32.21 0.53
C ILE A 362 -26.16 -32.72 -0.89
N GLU A 363 -26.77 -32.08 -1.87
CA GLU A 363 -26.61 -32.43 -3.30
C GLU A 363 -25.80 -31.40 -4.08
N ARG A 364 -25.59 -30.22 -3.49
CA ARG A 364 -24.89 -29.10 -4.11
C ARG A 364 -24.00 -28.40 -3.08
N ILE A 365 -22.78 -28.09 -3.46
CA ILE A 365 -21.87 -27.25 -2.67
C ILE A 365 -21.35 -26.11 -3.52
N GLU A 366 -21.05 -25.00 -2.89
CA GLU A 366 -20.43 -23.84 -3.53
C GLU A 366 -19.09 -23.54 -2.84
N VAL A 367 -18.06 -23.41 -3.66
CA VAL A 367 -16.72 -23.06 -3.20
C VAL A 367 -16.38 -21.69 -3.77
N THR A 368 -16.32 -20.68 -2.91
CA THR A 368 -15.94 -19.33 -3.34
C THR A 368 -14.47 -19.08 -3.05
N VAL A 369 -13.74 -18.69 -4.07
CA VAL A 369 -12.34 -18.27 -3.99
C VAL A 369 -12.27 -16.77 -4.23
N SER A 370 -11.72 -16.05 -3.29
CA SER A 370 -11.47 -14.62 -3.41
C SER A 370 -10.03 -14.41 -3.91
N ARG A 371 -9.87 -13.61 -4.96
CA ARG A 371 -8.58 -13.16 -5.48
C ARG A 371 -8.58 -11.65 -5.50
N ARG A 372 -7.60 -11.03 -4.85
CA ARG A 372 -7.35 -9.61 -5.05
C ARG A 372 -6.83 -9.41 -6.49
N GLU A 373 -7.47 -8.52 -7.21
CA GLU A 373 -7.08 -8.17 -8.58
C GLU A 373 -6.15 -6.97 -8.57
N ASP A 374 -6.62 -5.87 -7.97
CA ASP A 374 -5.88 -4.62 -7.93
C ASP A 374 -6.11 -3.87 -6.62
N THR A 375 -5.08 -3.11 -6.22
CA THR A 375 -5.17 -2.17 -5.11
C THR A 375 -4.57 -0.84 -5.52
N TYR A 376 -5.33 0.23 -5.29
CA TYR A 376 -4.92 1.59 -5.59
C TYR A 376 -4.97 2.45 -4.33
N PHE A 377 -3.91 3.21 -4.12
CA PHE A 377 -3.90 4.31 -3.16
C PHE A 377 -4.05 5.64 -3.91
N GLY A 378 -4.97 6.49 -3.47
CA GLY A 378 -5.01 7.86 -3.92
C GLY A 378 -4.09 8.70 -3.05
N MET A 379 -3.29 9.54 -3.70
CA MET A 379 -2.28 10.37 -3.06
C MET A 379 -2.63 11.84 -3.25
N ASN A 380 -2.57 12.61 -2.17
CA ASN A 380 -2.56 14.06 -2.22
C ASN A 380 -1.11 14.53 -2.14
N TRP A 381 -0.59 15.01 -3.26
CA TRP A 381 0.80 15.41 -3.42
C TRP A 381 1.10 16.83 -2.91
N GLY A 382 0.10 17.55 -2.41
CA GLY A 382 0.25 18.96 -2.03
C GLY A 382 0.47 19.88 -3.24
N TYR A 383 -0.15 19.55 -4.36
CA TYR A 383 -0.25 20.41 -5.55
C TYR A 383 -1.72 20.75 -5.81
N ASP A 384 -1.99 22.00 -6.19
CA ASP A 384 -3.35 22.60 -6.28
C ASP A 384 -4.39 21.80 -7.10
N ASN A 385 -3.98 20.82 -7.88
CA ASN A 385 -4.83 20.03 -8.77
C ASN A 385 -4.71 18.52 -8.57
N SER A 386 -4.13 18.07 -7.47
CA SER A 386 -3.95 16.63 -7.19
C SER A 386 -5.21 16.00 -6.57
#